data_1bcb2849fceebe78747fcc7d4bffd012
#
_entry.id   1bcb2849fceebe78747fcc7d4bffd012
#
_cell.length_a   1.000
_cell.length_b   1.000
_cell.length_c   1.000
_cell.angle_alpha   90.00
_cell.angle_beta   90.00
_cell.angle_gamma   90.00
#
_symmetry.space_group_name_H-M   'P 1'
#
loop_
_entity.id
_entity.type
_entity.pdbx_description
1 polymer ?
#
loop_
_entity_poly.entity_id
_entity_poly.type
_entity_poly.pdbx_seq_one_letter_code
_entity_poly.pdbx_strand_id
1 'polypeptide(L)'
;MPSDNASQTPLHDPEQASPAAAADGCPPEKSKNQDKNEAKRKAKMEKFLAKQAAGKVPASSAAAAPKKEKEAKPAPKPKAAFVNTTPAGEKKDMSEPMADSYNPVAVESSWYSWWETQGFFAPQTGPDGEISPKGRFVMVTPPPNVTGKLHIGHAMFVAIQDSIVRWNRMRGITTLFVPGSDHAGISTQVVVEKQLWNKEKLTRHDLGREAFVDRVWEYKHEYAGTIMKQFRRLGASYDWPRERFSLDDMLTRATRETFVRMFNDGIIYRSSRLVNWCHHMNTALSTLEVENLELAGSTMLSIPGYPAGEKFEFGVMIHFAYLVEESDERIIVATTRIETMLGDTAIAVHPDDERYKHLHGKFVRHPFVGRRIPIITDAECVDMSFGTGAVKMTPAHDYNDYNVGKRHNLEFINLLNEDGTYNENAGPYNGMLRFH
;
A
#
# COMPACT_ATOMS: atom_id res chain seq x y z
N MET A 1 -14.08 54.37 3.47
CA MET A 1 -13.95 54.12 4.92
C MET A 1 -15.29 53.66 5.44
N PRO A 2 -15.45 52.48 5.98
CA PRO A 2 -15.03 52.07 7.30
C PRO A 2 -14.26 50.72 7.26
N SER A 3 -13.46 50.55 8.31
CA SER A 3 -12.61 49.44 8.64
C SER A 3 -13.41 48.30 9.24
N ASP A 4 -13.39 47.09 8.66
CA ASP A 4 -13.85 45.87 9.31
C ASP A 4 -12.68 45.05 9.80
N ASN A 5 -12.62 44.96 11.10
CA ASN A 5 -11.68 44.19 11.89
C ASN A 5 -12.23 42.75 12.00
N ALA A 6 -11.77 41.83 11.16
CA ALA A 6 -12.14 40.42 11.28
C ALA A 6 -11.13 39.74 12.21
N SER A 7 -11.58 39.39 13.41
CA SER A 7 -10.90 38.57 14.41
C SER A 7 -10.58 37.19 13.84
N GLN A 8 -9.29 36.89 13.72
CA GLN A 8 -8.81 35.54 13.40
C GLN A 8 -8.95 34.66 14.65
N THR A 9 -9.84 33.70 14.58
CA THR A 9 -9.90 32.59 15.51
C THR A 9 -8.83 31.56 15.10
N PRO A 10 -7.97 31.06 16.00
CA PRO A 10 -6.98 30.06 15.65
C PRO A 10 -7.66 28.73 15.35
N LEU A 11 -7.36 28.15 14.21
CA LEU A 11 -7.77 26.83 13.79
C LEU A 11 -7.13 25.78 14.71
N HIS A 12 -7.95 24.96 15.32
CA HIS A 12 -7.60 23.81 16.14
C HIS A 12 -6.84 22.77 15.30
N ASP A 13 -5.67 22.37 15.78
CA ASP A 13 -4.86 21.27 15.25
C ASP A 13 -5.54 19.93 15.60
N PRO A 14 -5.88 19.05 14.66
CA PRO A 14 -6.60 17.80 14.95
C PRO A 14 -5.71 16.67 15.52
N GLU A 15 -4.47 16.92 15.87
CA GLU A 15 -3.51 15.88 16.32
C GLU A 15 -3.42 15.69 17.86
N GLN A 16 -4.35 16.25 18.64
CA GLN A 16 -4.44 15.96 20.09
C GLN A 16 -5.60 15.01 20.42
N ALA A 17 -5.52 13.76 19.96
CA ALA A 17 -6.24 12.66 20.59
C ALA A 17 -5.26 11.88 21.46
N SER A 18 -5.26 12.14 22.77
CA SER A 18 -4.58 11.34 23.77
C SER A 18 -5.05 9.88 23.72
N PRO A 19 -4.17 8.89 23.88
CA PRO A 19 -4.60 7.51 24.07
C PRO A 19 -5.26 7.39 25.46
N ALA A 20 -6.50 6.93 25.46
CA ALA A 20 -7.22 6.59 26.67
C ALA A 20 -6.45 5.49 27.44
N ALA A 21 -6.36 5.69 28.78
CA ALA A 21 -5.74 4.79 29.72
C ALA A 21 -6.17 3.33 29.51
N ALA A 22 -5.17 2.44 29.42
CA ALA A 22 -5.37 1.00 29.44
C ALA A 22 -5.96 0.61 30.79
N ALA A 23 -7.22 0.15 30.78
CA ALA A 23 -7.80 -0.56 31.91
C ALA A 23 -7.27 -2.00 31.90
N ASP A 24 -6.74 -2.45 33.02
CA ASP A 24 -6.45 -3.85 33.31
C ASP A 24 -7.66 -4.74 32.97
N GLY A 25 -7.52 -5.54 31.93
CA GLY A 25 -8.49 -6.51 31.49
C GLY A 25 -7.81 -7.84 31.20
N CYS A 26 -8.07 -8.83 32.03
CA CYS A 26 -7.80 -10.24 31.80
C CYS A 26 -8.09 -10.61 30.31
N PRO A 27 -7.23 -11.38 29.61
CA PRO A 27 -7.48 -11.73 28.22
C PRO A 27 -8.80 -12.49 28.08
N PRO A 28 -9.63 -12.18 27.09
CA PRO A 28 -10.93 -12.84 26.92
C PRO A 28 -10.73 -14.33 26.67
N GLU A 29 -11.49 -15.16 27.39
CA GLU A 29 -11.53 -16.61 27.20
C GLU A 29 -11.84 -16.92 25.73
N LYS A 30 -10.97 -17.71 25.10
CA LYS A 30 -11.12 -18.15 23.73
C LYS A 30 -12.41 -18.96 23.57
N SER A 31 -13.21 -18.64 22.57
CA SER A 31 -14.45 -19.37 22.34
C SER A 31 -14.16 -20.83 21.93
N LYS A 32 -15.01 -21.78 22.33
CA LYS A 32 -14.88 -23.22 21.98
C LYS A 32 -14.72 -23.49 20.47
N ASN A 33 -15.11 -22.54 19.62
CA ASN A 33 -14.92 -22.62 18.17
C ASN A 33 -13.50 -22.20 17.72
N GLN A 34 -12.85 -21.30 18.47
CA GLN A 34 -11.47 -20.90 18.20
C GLN A 34 -10.51 -22.05 18.53
N ASP A 35 -10.70 -22.72 19.68
CA ASP A 35 -9.88 -23.87 20.08
C ASP A 35 -10.03 -25.06 19.09
N LYS A 36 -11.23 -25.32 18.58
CA LYS A 36 -11.45 -26.34 17.53
C LYS A 36 -10.75 -26.00 16.21
N ASN A 37 -10.71 -24.74 15.84
CA ASN A 37 -10.04 -24.29 14.63
C ASN A 37 -8.53 -24.32 14.76
N GLU A 38 -8.01 -23.98 15.93
CA GLU A 38 -6.58 -24.05 16.25
C GLU A 38 -6.08 -25.49 16.31
N ALA A 39 -6.83 -26.39 16.91
CA ALA A 39 -6.55 -27.83 16.91
C ALA A 39 -6.55 -28.44 15.50
N LYS A 40 -7.51 -28.06 14.65
CA LYS A 40 -7.53 -28.48 13.23
C LYS A 40 -6.35 -27.95 12.43
N ARG A 41 -5.89 -26.74 12.72
CA ARG A 41 -4.73 -26.11 12.09
C ARG A 41 -3.43 -26.82 12.51
N LYS A 42 -3.26 -27.14 13.80
CA LYS A 42 -2.12 -27.92 14.32
C LYS A 42 -2.06 -29.30 13.70
N ALA A 43 -3.17 -30.04 13.68
CA ALA A 43 -3.24 -31.38 13.08
C ALA A 43 -2.96 -31.37 11.57
N LYS A 44 -3.31 -30.28 10.84
CA LYS A 44 -3.01 -30.13 9.41
C LYS A 44 -1.52 -29.81 9.17
N MET A 45 -0.91 -29.05 10.06
CA MET A 45 0.50 -28.72 10.03
C MET A 45 1.37 -29.95 10.35
N GLU A 46 1.01 -30.75 11.37
CA GLU A 46 1.69 -32.01 11.68
C GLU A 46 1.61 -33.02 10.53
N LYS A 47 0.46 -33.16 9.89
CA LYS A 47 0.33 -34.01 8.69
C LYS A 47 1.16 -33.51 7.52
N PHE A 48 1.31 -32.20 7.36
CA PHE A 48 2.16 -31.62 6.31
C PHE A 48 3.65 -31.87 6.59
N LEU A 49 4.09 -31.68 7.84
CA LEU A 49 5.46 -31.93 8.26
C LEU A 49 5.83 -33.43 8.20
N ALA A 50 4.91 -34.32 8.59
CA ALA A 50 5.07 -35.77 8.45
C ALA A 50 5.18 -36.19 6.98
N LYS A 51 4.44 -35.53 6.09
CA LYS A 51 4.53 -35.78 4.64
C LYS A 51 5.83 -35.26 4.00
N GLN A 52 6.40 -34.18 4.52
CA GLN A 52 7.72 -33.69 4.12
C GLN A 52 8.83 -34.59 4.63
N ALA A 53 8.72 -35.11 5.85
CA ALA A 53 9.70 -36.02 6.43
C ALA A 53 9.70 -37.40 5.73
N ALA A 54 8.54 -37.87 5.25
CA ALA A 54 8.41 -39.12 4.50
C ALA A 54 8.91 -39.05 3.04
N GLY A 55 9.22 -37.84 2.53
CA GLY A 55 9.62 -37.62 1.13
C GLY A 55 11.11 -37.80 0.81
N LYS A 56 11.92 -38.31 1.74
CA LYS A 56 13.38 -38.49 1.55
C LYS A 56 13.87 -39.93 1.68
N VAL A 57 13.24 -40.85 0.95
CA VAL A 57 13.85 -42.20 0.75
C VAL A 57 13.69 -42.59 -0.71
N PRO A 58 14.78 -42.96 -1.44
CA PRO A 58 14.62 -43.44 -2.81
C PRO A 58 14.06 -44.86 -2.81
N ALA A 59 12.95 -45.06 -3.50
CA ALA A 59 12.30 -46.34 -3.64
C ALA A 59 13.07 -47.24 -4.60
N SER A 60 13.58 -48.36 -4.09
CA SER A 60 13.98 -49.51 -4.89
C SER A 60 12.74 -50.30 -5.31
N SER A 61 12.80 -50.82 -6.52
CA SER A 61 11.76 -51.56 -7.23
C SER A 61 11.09 -52.71 -6.44
N ALA A 62 9.77 -52.65 -6.33
CA ALA A 62 8.93 -53.86 -6.08
C ALA A 62 7.76 -53.85 -7.04
N ALA A 63 7.56 -54.97 -7.72
CA ALA A 63 6.59 -55.19 -8.77
C ALA A 63 5.15 -55.00 -8.28
N ALA A 64 4.36 -54.21 -9.00
CA ALA A 64 2.93 -54.01 -8.75
C ALA A 64 2.09 -55.17 -9.37
N ALA A 65 1.21 -55.75 -8.59
CA ALA A 65 0.18 -56.69 -9.06
C ALA A 65 -0.80 -56.02 -10.00
N PRO A 66 -1.39 -56.73 -10.99
CA PRO A 66 -2.21 -56.11 -12.02
C PRO A 66 -3.58 -55.68 -11.44
N LYS A 67 -3.86 -54.38 -11.56
CA LYS A 67 -5.21 -53.83 -11.32
C LYS A 67 -6.12 -54.27 -12.46
N LYS A 68 -7.27 -54.88 -12.11
CA LYS A 68 -8.34 -55.18 -13.06
C LYS A 68 -8.75 -53.91 -13.81
N GLU A 69 -8.59 -53.91 -15.12
CA GLU A 69 -9.10 -52.88 -16.02
C GLU A 69 -10.63 -52.78 -15.83
N LYS A 70 -11.09 -51.63 -15.37
CA LYS A 70 -12.49 -51.25 -15.52
C LYS A 70 -12.69 -50.87 -16.98
N GLU A 71 -13.57 -51.58 -17.68
CA GLU A 71 -14.00 -51.19 -19.02
C GLU A 71 -14.29 -49.70 -19.08
N ALA A 72 -13.53 -48.98 -19.90
CA ALA A 72 -13.74 -47.56 -20.15
C ALA A 72 -15.11 -47.40 -20.83
N LYS A 73 -16.02 -46.69 -20.17
CA LYS A 73 -17.26 -46.25 -20.81
C LYS A 73 -16.88 -45.51 -22.11
N PRO A 74 -17.56 -45.79 -23.24
CA PRO A 74 -17.24 -45.10 -24.49
C PRO A 74 -17.29 -43.58 -24.26
N ALA A 75 -16.22 -42.88 -24.70
CA ALA A 75 -16.16 -41.45 -24.61
C ALA A 75 -17.40 -40.80 -25.26
N PRO A 76 -18.08 -39.86 -24.62
CA PRO A 76 -19.23 -39.21 -25.23
C PRO A 76 -18.82 -38.62 -26.57
N LYS A 77 -19.58 -38.92 -27.63
CA LYS A 77 -19.35 -38.31 -28.94
C LYS A 77 -19.24 -36.81 -28.80
N PRO A 78 -18.26 -36.14 -29.42
CA PRO A 78 -18.15 -34.70 -29.32
C PRO A 78 -19.45 -34.08 -29.83
N LYS A 79 -20.18 -33.38 -28.97
CA LYS A 79 -21.36 -32.61 -29.38
C LYS A 79 -20.90 -31.57 -30.38
N ALA A 80 -21.61 -31.40 -31.49
CA ALA A 80 -21.34 -30.36 -32.46
C ALA A 80 -21.21 -28.99 -31.75
N ALA A 81 -20.15 -28.26 -32.04
CA ALA A 81 -19.97 -26.93 -31.44
C ALA A 81 -21.11 -26.02 -31.89
N PHE A 82 -21.76 -25.34 -30.96
CA PHE A 82 -22.78 -24.36 -31.28
C PHE A 82 -22.17 -23.23 -32.13
N VAL A 83 -22.77 -22.94 -33.27
CA VAL A 83 -22.42 -21.82 -34.15
C VAL A 83 -23.53 -20.78 -34.04
N ASN A 84 -23.18 -19.58 -33.61
CA ASN A 84 -24.12 -18.46 -33.58
C ASN A 84 -24.34 -17.92 -35.00
N THR A 85 -25.55 -18.01 -35.50
CA THR A 85 -25.96 -17.53 -36.84
C THR A 85 -26.69 -16.18 -36.79
N THR A 86 -27.02 -15.66 -35.58
CA THR A 86 -27.71 -14.37 -35.42
C THR A 86 -26.72 -13.23 -35.70
N PRO A 87 -27.04 -12.29 -36.60
CA PRO A 87 -26.23 -11.11 -36.82
C PRO A 87 -26.03 -10.29 -35.55
N ALA A 88 -24.88 -9.59 -35.46
CA ALA A 88 -24.58 -8.76 -34.29
C ALA A 88 -25.60 -7.61 -34.14
N GLY A 89 -26.15 -7.44 -32.95
CA GLY A 89 -27.16 -6.41 -32.63
C GLY A 89 -28.60 -6.79 -32.97
N GLU A 90 -28.84 -7.93 -33.58
CA GLU A 90 -30.18 -8.45 -33.84
C GLU A 90 -30.67 -9.35 -32.69
N LYS A 91 -31.99 -9.39 -32.54
CA LYS A 91 -32.65 -10.26 -31.58
C LYS A 91 -32.52 -11.70 -32.01
N LYS A 92 -32.12 -12.57 -31.09
CA LYS A 92 -31.99 -13.98 -31.33
C LYS A 92 -33.34 -14.59 -31.72
N ASP A 93 -33.34 -15.45 -32.73
CA ASP A 93 -34.49 -16.30 -33.09
C ASP A 93 -34.74 -17.34 -31.99
N MET A 94 -35.95 -17.38 -31.46
CA MET A 94 -36.41 -18.26 -30.43
C MET A 94 -37.41 -19.33 -30.96
N SER A 95 -37.54 -19.45 -32.25
CA SER A 95 -38.46 -20.42 -32.90
C SER A 95 -37.94 -21.85 -32.84
N GLU A 96 -36.60 -22.02 -32.69
CA GLU A 96 -35.99 -23.33 -32.57
C GLU A 96 -36.38 -24.04 -31.24
N PRO A 97 -36.59 -25.35 -31.24
CA PRO A 97 -36.88 -26.09 -30.02
C PRO A 97 -35.69 -26.01 -29.04
N MET A 98 -36.01 -26.04 -27.74
CA MET A 98 -35.00 -26.05 -26.70
C MET A 98 -34.09 -27.27 -26.82
N ALA A 99 -32.77 -27.08 -26.66
CA ALA A 99 -31.82 -28.20 -26.65
C ALA A 99 -32.05 -29.11 -25.43
N ASP A 100 -31.76 -30.42 -25.59
CA ASP A 100 -31.93 -31.45 -24.53
C ASP A 100 -31.10 -31.16 -23.25
N SER A 101 -30.06 -30.33 -23.35
CA SER A 101 -29.22 -29.96 -22.24
C SER A 101 -28.83 -28.47 -22.29
N TYR A 102 -28.71 -27.84 -21.11
CA TYR A 102 -28.27 -26.44 -21.02
C TYR A 102 -26.90 -26.26 -21.65
N ASN A 103 -26.80 -25.33 -22.60
CA ASN A 103 -25.57 -24.89 -23.22
C ASN A 103 -25.45 -23.37 -23.03
N PRO A 104 -24.61 -22.90 -22.11
CA PRO A 104 -24.53 -21.47 -21.78
C PRO A 104 -24.12 -20.61 -23.00
N VAL A 105 -23.24 -21.12 -23.87
CA VAL A 105 -22.80 -20.37 -25.06
C VAL A 105 -23.98 -20.19 -26.01
N ALA A 106 -24.77 -21.22 -26.23
CA ALA A 106 -25.95 -21.15 -27.07
C ALA A 106 -27.03 -20.23 -26.47
N VAL A 107 -27.31 -20.33 -25.18
CA VAL A 107 -28.35 -19.53 -24.50
C VAL A 107 -27.96 -18.04 -24.46
N GLU A 108 -26.73 -17.72 -24.11
CA GLU A 108 -26.28 -16.33 -23.89
C GLU A 108 -25.90 -15.58 -25.18
N SER A 109 -25.65 -16.28 -26.28
CA SER A 109 -25.27 -15.68 -27.56
C SER A 109 -26.32 -14.68 -28.07
N SER A 110 -25.84 -13.58 -28.68
CA SER A 110 -26.61 -12.51 -29.34
C SER A 110 -27.39 -11.57 -28.43
N TRP A 111 -27.79 -11.98 -27.22
CA TRP A 111 -28.62 -11.14 -26.34
C TRP A 111 -27.94 -9.83 -25.94
N TYR A 112 -26.67 -9.89 -25.57
CA TYR A 112 -25.98 -8.72 -25.03
C TYR A 112 -25.84 -7.63 -26.08
N SER A 113 -25.39 -7.96 -27.30
CA SER A 113 -25.27 -7.04 -28.41
C SER A 113 -26.60 -6.43 -28.81
N TRP A 114 -27.68 -7.23 -28.77
CA TRP A 114 -29.03 -6.73 -28.99
C TRP A 114 -29.48 -5.74 -27.90
N TRP A 115 -29.24 -6.03 -26.63
CA TRP A 115 -29.55 -5.11 -25.53
C TRP A 115 -28.81 -3.77 -25.65
N GLU A 116 -27.53 -3.82 -26.03
CA GLU A 116 -26.74 -2.59 -26.28
C GLU A 116 -27.35 -1.78 -27.44
N THR A 117 -27.67 -2.44 -28.56
CA THR A 117 -28.28 -1.79 -29.74
C THR A 117 -29.65 -1.17 -29.44
N GLN A 118 -30.44 -1.82 -28.58
CA GLN A 118 -31.73 -1.28 -28.15
C GLN A 118 -31.62 -0.17 -27.10
N GLY A 119 -30.41 0.15 -26.59
CA GLY A 119 -30.20 1.18 -25.59
C GLY A 119 -30.80 0.87 -24.22
N PHE A 120 -31.04 -0.40 -23.88
CA PHE A 120 -31.72 -0.77 -22.62
C PHE A 120 -30.91 -0.44 -21.37
N PHE A 121 -29.61 -0.16 -21.50
CA PHE A 121 -28.72 0.17 -20.40
C PHE A 121 -28.63 1.67 -20.13
N ALA A 122 -29.03 2.51 -21.09
CA ALA A 122 -29.07 3.94 -20.91
C ALA A 122 -30.12 4.36 -19.87
N PRO A 123 -29.90 5.47 -19.14
CA PRO A 123 -30.90 6.03 -18.26
C PRO A 123 -32.16 6.40 -19.07
N GLN A 124 -33.31 5.91 -18.63
CA GLN A 124 -34.56 6.27 -19.26
C GLN A 124 -35.04 7.62 -18.72
N THR A 125 -34.99 8.64 -19.56
CA THR A 125 -35.44 9.98 -19.29
C THR A 125 -36.65 10.33 -20.19
N GLY A 126 -37.42 11.35 -19.80
CA GLY A 126 -38.44 11.92 -20.66
C GLY A 126 -37.84 12.58 -21.92
N PRO A 127 -38.69 13.05 -22.87
CA PRO A 127 -38.23 13.62 -24.13
C PRO A 127 -37.27 14.80 -23.99
N ASP A 128 -37.43 15.59 -22.92
CA ASP A 128 -36.58 16.76 -22.61
C ASP A 128 -35.44 16.43 -21.62
N GLY A 129 -35.13 15.16 -21.40
CA GLY A 129 -34.13 14.71 -20.45
C GLY A 129 -34.63 14.68 -18.99
N GLU A 130 -35.93 14.80 -18.77
CA GLU A 130 -36.54 14.81 -17.44
C GLU A 130 -36.36 13.48 -16.71
N ILE A 131 -36.06 13.58 -15.43
CA ILE A 131 -35.96 12.44 -14.52
C ILE A 131 -37.38 11.92 -14.20
N SER A 132 -37.55 10.62 -14.10
CA SER A 132 -38.81 10.00 -13.71
C SER A 132 -39.39 10.64 -12.44
N PRO A 133 -40.73 10.87 -12.38
CA PRO A 133 -41.40 11.34 -11.15
C PRO A 133 -41.16 10.40 -9.95
N LYS A 134 -40.81 9.13 -10.22
CA LYS A 134 -40.41 8.14 -9.18
C LYS A 134 -39.00 8.33 -8.65
N GLY A 135 -38.25 9.31 -9.17
CA GLY A 135 -36.89 9.64 -8.75
C GLY A 135 -35.79 9.07 -9.64
N ARG A 136 -34.57 9.17 -9.13
CA ARG A 136 -33.34 8.66 -9.79
C ARG A 136 -32.59 7.70 -8.89
N PHE A 137 -31.90 6.75 -9.50
CA PHE A 137 -30.95 5.84 -8.86
C PHE A 137 -29.66 5.83 -9.67
N VAL A 138 -28.53 6.13 -9.02
CA VAL A 138 -27.21 6.13 -9.64
C VAL A 138 -26.31 5.17 -8.89
N MET A 139 -25.69 4.25 -9.62
CA MET A 139 -24.71 3.33 -9.10
C MET A 139 -23.43 3.48 -9.90
N VAL A 140 -22.32 3.65 -9.22
CA VAL A 140 -20.97 3.58 -9.80
C VAL A 140 -20.38 2.25 -9.39
N THR A 141 -19.90 1.50 -10.37
CA THR A 141 -19.21 0.23 -10.07
C THR A 141 -17.90 0.51 -9.35
N PRO A 142 -17.49 -0.25 -8.31
CA PRO A 142 -16.13 -0.20 -7.83
C PRO A 142 -15.17 -0.52 -8.99
N PRO A 143 -14.34 0.45 -9.42
CA PRO A 143 -13.54 0.26 -10.62
C PRO A 143 -12.44 -0.78 -10.39
N PRO A 144 -12.40 -1.89 -11.15
CA PRO A 144 -11.31 -2.84 -11.02
C PRO A 144 -9.97 -2.23 -11.38
N ASN A 145 -8.95 -2.63 -10.65
CA ASN A 145 -7.57 -2.29 -10.95
C ASN A 145 -7.13 -2.95 -12.27
N VAL A 146 -6.43 -2.21 -13.13
CA VAL A 146 -5.90 -2.75 -14.41
C VAL A 146 -4.66 -3.63 -14.20
N THR A 147 -4.60 -4.37 -13.10
CA THR A 147 -3.48 -5.26 -12.75
C THR A 147 -3.62 -6.67 -13.33
N GLY A 148 -4.78 -7.00 -13.91
CA GLY A 148 -5.04 -8.32 -14.48
C GLY A 148 -6.49 -8.54 -14.87
N LYS A 149 -6.85 -9.80 -15.08
CA LYS A 149 -8.21 -10.23 -15.42
C LYS A 149 -9.10 -10.23 -14.17
N LEU A 150 -10.43 -10.13 -14.38
CA LEU A 150 -11.40 -10.26 -13.31
C LEU A 150 -11.38 -11.65 -12.67
N HIS A 151 -11.72 -11.73 -11.40
CA HIS A 151 -11.88 -12.97 -10.64
C HIS A 151 -13.31 -13.10 -10.07
N ILE A 152 -13.64 -14.23 -9.43
CA ILE A 152 -14.99 -14.52 -8.95
C ILE A 152 -15.55 -13.44 -8.00
N GLY A 153 -14.70 -12.75 -7.21
CA GLY A 153 -15.15 -11.65 -6.36
C GLY A 153 -15.73 -10.47 -7.15
N HIS A 154 -15.17 -10.17 -8.32
CA HIS A 154 -15.72 -9.16 -9.22
C HIS A 154 -17.08 -9.60 -9.78
N ALA A 155 -17.22 -10.87 -10.15
CA ALA A 155 -18.51 -11.41 -10.63
C ALA A 155 -19.60 -11.32 -9.56
N MET A 156 -19.24 -11.56 -8.30
CA MET A 156 -20.19 -11.46 -7.17
C MET A 156 -20.70 -10.05 -6.97
N PHE A 157 -19.82 -9.05 -6.91
CA PHE A 157 -20.30 -7.68 -6.70
C PHE A 157 -21.09 -7.15 -7.89
N VAL A 158 -20.70 -7.51 -9.13
CA VAL A 158 -21.46 -7.14 -10.34
C VAL A 158 -22.87 -7.75 -10.29
N ALA A 159 -22.99 -9.03 -9.94
CA ALA A 159 -24.29 -9.68 -9.85
C ALA A 159 -25.22 -9.01 -8.83
N ILE A 160 -24.69 -8.62 -7.66
CA ILE A 160 -25.47 -7.91 -6.61
C ILE A 160 -25.87 -6.52 -7.11
N GLN A 161 -24.93 -5.75 -7.61
CA GLN A 161 -25.19 -4.38 -8.06
C GLN A 161 -26.14 -4.35 -9.26
N ASP A 162 -25.92 -5.19 -10.24
CA ASP A 162 -26.76 -5.24 -11.44
C ASP A 162 -28.21 -5.68 -11.11
N SER A 163 -28.37 -6.58 -10.13
CA SER A 163 -29.70 -6.95 -9.64
C SER A 163 -30.46 -5.74 -9.05
N ILE A 164 -29.79 -4.93 -8.24
CA ILE A 164 -30.37 -3.72 -7.65
C ILE A 164 -30.69 -2.68 -8.74
N VAL A 165 -29.77 -2.51 -9.70
CA VAL A 165 -29.93 -1.60 -10.83
C VAL A 165 -31.16 -2.01 -11.67
N ARG A 166 -31.25 -3.29 -12.05
CA ARG A 166 -32.41 -3.81 -12.83
C ARG A 166 -33.71 -3.69 -12.07
N TRP A 167 -33.71 -3.96 -10.77
CA TRP A 167 -34.88 -3.79 -9.93
C TRP A 167 -35.39 -2.33 -9.93
N ASN A 168 -34.49 -1.35 -9.84
CA ASN A 168 -34.87 0.06 -9.92
C ASN A 168 -35.42 0.43 -11.31
N ARG A 169 -34.83 -0.10 -12.40
CA ARG A 169 -35.37 0.10 -13.76
C ARG A 169 -36.77 -0.47 -13.89
N MET A 170 -37.02 -1.69 -13.37
CA MET A 170 -38.35 -2.31 -13.38
C MET A 170 -39.40 -1.49 -12.63
N ARG A 171 -39.00 -0.74 -11.60
CA ARG A 171 -39.90 0.20 -10.88
C ARG A 171 -40.13 1.49 -11.62
N GLY A 172 -39.50 1.70 -12.75
CA GLY A 172 -39.61 2.93 -13.55
C GLY A 172 -38.87 4.13 -12.97
N ILE A 173 -37.82 3.87 -12.18
CA ILE A 173 -36.89 4.88 -11.66
C ILE A 173 -35.81 5.14 -12.73
N THR A 174 -35.54 6.41 -13.02
CA THR A 174 -34.43 6.76 -13.92
C THR A 174 -33.10 6.24 -13.32
N THR A 175 -32.51 5.25 -13.97
CA THR A 175 -31.40 4.50 -13.38
C THR A 175 -30.16 4.60 -14.25
N LEU A 176 -29.04 5.00 -13.63
CA LEU A 176 -27.71 5.08 -14.25
C LEU A 176 -26.75 4.10 -13.54
N PHE A 177 -26.10 3.23 -14.34
CA PHE A 177 -25.05 2.32 -13.83
C PHE A 177 -23.75 2.59 -14.60
N VAL A 178 -22.78 3.20 -13.92
CA VAL A 178 -21.52 3.68 -14.55
C VAL A 178 -20.43 2.63 -14.41
N PRO A 179 -19.86 2.14 -15.53
CA PRO A 179 -18.68 1.29 -15.50
C PRO A 179 -17.39 2.11 -15.42
N GLY A 180 -16.31 1.48 -14.96
CA GLY A 180 -15.00 2.10 -14.95
C GLY A 180 -13.89 1.12 -14.61
N SER A 181 -12.65 1.60 -14.72
CA SER A 181 -11.45 0.89 -14.29
C SER A 181 -10.49 1.86 -13.59
N ASP A 182 -9.69 1.32 -12.67
CA ASP A 182 -8.73 2.09 -11.89
C ASP A 182 -7.29 1.80 -12.33
N HIS A 183 -6.47 2.86 -12.34
CA HIS A 183 -5.04 2.76 -12.70
C HIS A 183 -4.19 2.04 -11.64
N ALA A 184 -4.66 1.98 -10.38
CA ALA A 184 -4.03 1.31 -9.25
C ALA A 184 -2.56 1.71 -8.95
N GLY A 185 -2.04 2.75 -9.59
CA GLY A 185 -0.72 3.34 -9.33
C GLY A 185 0.40 2.31 -9.18
N ILE A 186 0.92 2.15 -7.98
CA ILE A 186 2.07 1.28 -7.65
C ILE A 186 1.84 -0.18 -8.07
N SER A 187 0.63 -0.73 -7.86
CA SER A 187 0.35 -2.13 -8.20
C SER A 187 0.47 -2.41 -9.68
N THR A 188 -0.02 -1.53 -10.54
CA THR A 188 0.13 -1.64 -11.99
C THR A 188 1.58 -1.49 -12.41
N GLN A 189 2.32 -0.53 -11.84
CA GLN A 189 3.75 -0.36 -12.06
C GLN A 189 4.52 -1.65 -11.76
N VAL A 190 4.32 -2.26 -10.60
CA VAL A 190 4.99 -3.52 -10.19
C VAL A 190 4.70 -4.66 -11.17
N VAL A 191 3.47 -4.76 -11.67
CA VAL A 191 3.12 -5.79 -12.65
C VAL A 191 3.86 -5.58 -13.98
N VAL A 192 3.93 -4.33 -14.45
CA VAL A 192 4.64 -3.99 -15.69
C VAL A 192 6.15 -4.19 -15.53
N GLU A 193 6.75 -3.80 -14.40
CA GLU A 193 8.16 -4.06 -14.08
C GLU A 193 8.49 -5.56 -14.11
N LYS A 194 7.63 -6.40 -13.49
CA LYS A 194 7.80 -7.87 -13.55
C LYS A 194 7.71 -8.42 -14.96
N GLN A 195 6.80 -7.89 -15.80
CA GLN A 195 6.72 -8.30 -17.20
C GLN A 195 7.96 -7.89 -17.98
N LEU A 196 8.43 -6.66 -17.81
CA LEU A 196 9.63 -6.13 -18.44
C LEU A 196 10.86 -6.97 -18.07
N TRP A 197 11.05 -7.25 -16.79
CA TRP A 197 12.13 -8.11 -16.31
C TRP A 197 12.05 -9.53 -16.87
N ASN A 198 10.86 -10.12 -16.92
CA ASN A 198 10.70 -11.50 -17.42
C ASN A 198 10.98 -11.61 -18.91
N LYS A 199 10.55 -10.63 -19.70
CA LYS A 199 10.65 -10.66 -21.17
C LYS A 199 12.00 -10.13 -21.68
N GLU A 200 12.48 -9.02 -21.12
CA GLU A 200 13.58 -8.23 -21.69
C GLU A 200 14.79 -8.12 -20.74
N LYS A 201 14.66 -8.52 -19.45
CA LYS A 201 15.68 -8.39 -18.40
C LYS A 201 16.08 -6.92 -18.13
N LEU A 202 15.19 -5.99 -18.44
CA LEU A 202 15.35 -4.58 -18.17
C LEU A 202 14.56 -4.16 -16.93
N THR A 203 15.04 -3.11 -16.26
CA THR A 203 14.36 -2.42 -15.18
C THR A 203 13.73 -1.11 -15.69
N ARG A 204 12.88 -0.49 -14.89
CA ARG A 204 12.36 0.85 -15.21
C ARG A 204 13.46 1.91 -15.31
N HIS A 205 14.56 1.73 -14.58
CA HIS A 205 15.70 2.65 -14.62
C HIS A 205 16.49 2.56 -15.92
N ASP A 206 16.57 1.36 -16.51
CA ASP A 206 17.23 1.17 -17.81
C ASP A 206 16.44 1.83 -18.95
N LEU A 207 15.10 1.84 -18.88
CA LEU A 207 14.24 2.49 -19.87
C LEU A 207 14.16 4.00 -19.71
N GLY A 208 14.22 4.50 -18.48
CA GLY A 208 13.86 5.86 -18.14
C GLY A 208 12.34 6.08 -18.03
N ARG A 209 11.95 7.25 -17.47
CA ARG A 209 10.56 7.51 -17.09
C ARG A 209 9.58 7.47 -18.27
N GLU A 210 9.88 8.15 -19.36
CA GLU A 210 8.95 8.33 -20.48
C GLU A 210 8.66 6.98 -21.15
N ALA A 211 9.69 6.24 -21.55
CA ALA A 211 9.53 4.95 -22.19
C ALA A 211 8.86 3.90 -21.26
N PHE A 212 9.13 3.98 -19.96
CA PHE A 212 8.44 3.11 -19.00
C PHE A 212 6.95 3.44 -18.89
N VAL A 213 6.58 4.72 -18.84
CA VAL A 213 5.17 5.16 -18.82
C VAL A 213 4.43 4.72 -20.06
N ASP A 214 5.06 4.78 -21.25
CA ASP A 214 4.47 4.28 -22.49
C ASP A 214 4.16 2.77 -22.40
N ARG A 215 5.07 1.96 -21.85
CA ARG A 215 4.82 0.53 -21.60
C ARG A 215 3.65 0.30 -20.63
N VAL A 216 3.49 1.15 -19.63
CA VAL A 216 2.35 1.08 -18.69
C VAL A 216 1.03 1.41 -19.43
N TRP A 217 1.02 2.37 -20.34
CA TRP A 217 -0.15 2.69 -21.16
C TRP A 217 -0.52 1.54 -22.12
N GLU A 218 0.46 0.92 -22.78
CA GLU A 218 0.23 -0.27 -23.62
C GLU A 218 -0.43 -1.39 -22.80
N TYR A 219 0.12 -1.69 -21.62
CA TYR A 219 -0.44 -2.66 -20.70
C TYR A 219 -1.89 -2.30 -20.29
N LYS A 220 -2.15 -1.05 -19.93
CA LYS A 220 -3.49 -0.57 -19.57
C LYS A 220 -4.48 -0.78 -20.72
N HIS A 221 -4.12 -0.48 -21.96
CA HIS A 221 -5.03 -0.64 -23.09
C HIS A 221 -5.40 -2.10 -23.32
N GLU A 222 -4.45 -3.02 -23.20
CA GLU A 222 -4.69 -4.46 -23.31
C GLU A 222 -5.65 -4.97 -22.23
N TYR A 223 -5.34 -4.66 -20.96
CA TYR A 223 -6.07 -5.25 -19.82
C TYR A 223 -7.40 -4.55 -19.52
N ALA A 224 -7.51 -3.25 -19.68
CA ALA A 224 -8.79 -2.55 -19.53
C ALA A 224 -9.81 -3.06 -20.56
N GLY A 225 -9.41 -3.24 -21.83
CA GLY A 225 -10.26 -3.83 -22.84
C GLY A 225 -10.71 -5.26 -22.49
N THR A 226 -9.83 -6.06 -21.89
CA THR A 226 -10.16 -7.39 -21.41
C THR A 226 -11.18 -7.35 -20.26
N ILE A 227 -11.00 -6.48 -19.28
CA ILE A 227 -11.92 -6.26 -18.14
C ILE A 227 -13.33 -5.91 -18.66
N MET A 228 -13.43 -4.95 -19.58
CA MET A 228 -14.72 -4.53 -20.12
C MET A 228 -15.43 -5.63 -20.92
N LYS A 229 -14.67 -6.48 -21.65
CA LYS A 229 -15.21 -7.66 -22.30
C LYS A 229 -15.72 -8.69 -21.28
N GLN A 230 -15.03 -8.87 -20.17
CA GLN A 230 -15.45 -9.77 -19.10
C GLN A 230 -16.72 -9.27 -18.40
N PHE A 231 -16.88 -7.98 -18.18
CA PHE A 231 -18.11 -7.39 -17.65
C PHE A 231 -19.30 -7.61 -18.61
N ARG A 232 -19.09 -7.43 -19.92
CA ARG A 232 -20.12 -7.76 -20.92
C ARG A 232 -20.50 -9.25 -20.88
N ARG A 233 -19.49 -10.11 -20.72
CA ARG A 233 -19.73 -11.57 -20.62
C ARG A 233 -20.51 -11.96 -19.36
N LEU A 234 -20.40 -11.19 -18.26
CA LEU A 234 -21.22 -11.35 -17.06
C LEU A 234 -22.67 -10.86 -17.25
N GLY A 235 -22.97 -10.18 -18.34
CA GLY A 235 -24.30 -9.64 -18.61
C GLY A 235 -24.62 -8.33 -17.88
N ALA A 236 -23.61 -7.62 -17.38
CA ALA A 236 -23.79 -6.39 -16.61
C ALA A 236 -24.45 -5.29 -17.45
N SER A 237 -25.48 -4.64 -16.91
CA SER A 237 -26.27 -3.63 -17.61
C SER A 237 -25.70 -2.20 -17.44
N TYR A 238 -24.41 -2.06 -17.75
CA TYR A 238 -23.71 -0.79 -17.67
C TYR A 238 -24.09 0.17 -18.80
N ASP A 239 -24.09 1.48 -18.49
CA ASP A 239 -24.15 2.53 -19.50
C ASP A 239 -22.75 2.76 -20.10
N TRP A 240 -22.40 1.97 -21.08
CA TRP A 240 -21.07 1.91 -21.70
C TRP A 240 -20.56 3.24 -22.26
N PRO A 241 -21.38 4.11 -22.87
CA PRO A 241 -20.92 5.42 -23.32
C PRO A 241 -20.36 6.30 -22.19
N ARG A 242 -20.69 5.98 -20.93
CA ARG A 242 -20.16 6.66 -19.74
C ARG A 242 -19.05 5.89 -19.03
N GLU A 243 -18.41 4.93 -19.69
CA GLU A 243 -17.20 4.28 -19.17
C GLU A 243 -16.15 5.32 -18.78
N ARG A 244 -15.50 5.12 -17.61
CA ARG A 244 -14.44 5.98 -17.11
C ARG A 244 -13.21 5.19 -16.73
N PHE A 245 -12.08 5.86 -16.86
CA PHE A 245 -10.80 5.40 -16.35
C PHE A 245 -10.24 6.48 -15.41
N SER A 246 -9.72 6.08 -14.27
CA SER A 246 -9.29 7.02 -13.21
C SER A 246 -8.24 8.04 -13.64
N LEU A 247 -7.50 7.80 -14.74
CA LEU A 247 -6.57 8.75 -15.38
C LEU A 247 -7.04 9.27 -16.73
N ASP A 248 -8.35 9.18 -17.07
CA ASP A 248 -8.86 9.86 -18.25
C ASP A 248 -8.79 11.39 -18.10
N ASP A 249 -8.88 12.12 -19.20
CA ASP A 249 -8.71 13.58 -19.22
C ASP A 249 -9.74 14.30 -18.33
N MET A 250 -10.95 13.76 -18.26
CA MET A 250 -12.01 14.37 -17.44
C MET A 250 -11.73 14.21 -15.96
N LEU A 251 -11.41 12.98 -15.50
CA LEU A 251 -11.11 12.70 -14.11
C LEU A 251 -9.76 13.31 -13.68
N THR A 252 -8.78 13.34 -14.58
CA THR A 252 -7.50 14.02 -14.33
C THR A 252 -7.71 15.52 -14.08
N ARG A 253 -8.55 16.19 -14.89
CA ARG A 253 -8.90 17.61 -14.63
C ARG A 253 -9.64 17.80 -13.31
N ALA A 254 -10.61 16.94 -13.02
CA ALA A 254 -11.34 16.99 -11.76
C ALA A 254 -10.42 16.80 -10.54
N THR A 255 -9.50 15.84 -10.60
CA THR A 255 -8.51 15.59 -9.55
C THR A 255 -7.59 16.78 -9.33
N ARG A 256 -7.07 17.37 -10.41
CA ARG A 256 -6.20 18.57 -10.32
C ARG A 256 -6.94 19.75 -9.72
N GLU A 257 -8.15 20.01 -10.17
CA GLU A 257 -8.99 21.10 -9.64
C GLU A 257 -9.29 20.91 -8.16
N THR A 258 -9.66 19.69 -7.77
CA THR A 258 -9.91 19.35 -6.36
C THR A 258 -8.64 19.57 -5.52
N PHE A 259 -7.49 19.12 -6.00
CA PHE A 259 -6.22 19.30 -5.30
C PHE A 259 -5.89 20.79 -5.07
N VAL A 260 -6.05 21.62 -6.12
CA VAL A 260 -5.80 23.06 -6.02
C VAL A 260 -6.75 23.73 -5.03
N ARG A 261 -8.04 23.38 -5.07
CA ARG A 261 -9.01 23.92 -4.10
C ARG A 261 -8.66 23.52 -2.66
N MET A 262 -8.37 22.25 -2.42
CA MET A 262 -7.98 21.78 -1.09
C MET A 262 -6.70 22.46 -0.58
N PHE A 263 -5.76 22.78 -1.47
CA PHE A 263 -4.58 23.55 -1.11
C PHE A 263 -4.95 25.00 -0.73
N ASN A 264 -5.78 25.65 -1.53
CA ASN A 264 -6.23 27.03 -1.25
C ASN A 264 -7.04 27.13 0.06
N ASP A 265 -7.81 26.08 0.38
CA ASP A 265 -8.60 25.98 1.61
C ASP A 265 -7.73 25.59 2.83
N GLY A 266 -6.41 25.38 2.64
CA GLY A 266 -5.48 25.00 3.72
C GLY A 266 -5.60 23.56 4.21
N ILE A 267 -6.39 22.71 3.53
CA ILE A 267 -6.59 21.30 3.90
C ILE A 267 -5.36 20.47 3.52
N ILE A 268 -4.77 20.78 2.36
CA ILE A 268 -3.52 20.15 1.89
C ILE A 268 -2.39 21.16 2.05
N TYR A 269 -1.27 20.71 2.58
CA TYR A 269 -0.07 21.52 2.73
C TYR A 269 1.18 20.70 2.41
N ARG A 270 2.27 21.39 2.06
CA ARG A 270 3.57 20.76 1.85
C ARG A 270 4.36 20.75 3.16
N SER A 271 4.86 19.58 3.54
CA SER A 271 5.69 19.42 4.73
C SER A 271 6.77 18.37 4.49
N SER A 272 7.93 18.53 5.15
CA SER A 272 8.95 17.49 5.24
C SER A 272 8.66 16.63 6.46
N ARG A 273 8.60 15.32 6.27
CA ARG A 273 8.36 14.33 7.34
C ARG A 273 9.37 13.21 7.22
N LEU A 274 9.62 12.50 8.32
CA LEU A 274 10.38 11.26 8.28
C LEU A 274 9.58 10.18 7.56
N VAL A 275 10.29 9.37 6.77
CA VAL A 275 9.75 8.20 6.08
C VAL A 275 10.65 6.99 6.34
N ASN A 276 10.07 5.79 6.28
CA ASN A 276 10.86 4.58 6.22
C ASN A 276 11.43 4.46 4.81
N TRP A 277 12.74 4.48 4.68
CA TRP A 277 13.43 4.42 3.39
C TRP A 277 14.20 3.12 3.21
N CYS A 278 13.96 2.41 2.13
CA CYS A 278 14.74 1.24 1.75
C CYS A 278 15.77 1.61 0.69
N HIS A 279 17.04 1.67 1.08
CA HIS A 279 18.15 2.01 0.18
C HIS A 279 18.37 0.95 -0.92
N HIS A 280 18.07 -0.33 -0.66
CA HIS A 280 18.19 -1.39 -1.64
C HIS A 280 17.15 -1.29 -2.76
N MET A 281 15.90 -0.96 -2.41
CA MET A 281 14.83 -0.76 -3.37
C MET A 281 14.74 0.67 -3.89
N ASN A 282 15.52 1.59 -3.30
CA ASN A 282 15.51 3.02 -3.60
C ASN A 282 14.08 3.61 -3.56
N THR A 283 13.36 3.35 -2.47
CA THR A 283 11.96 3.77 -2.30
C THR A 283 11.57 3.94 -0.84
N ALA A 284 10.58 4.80 -0.60
CA ALA A 284 9.91 4.87 0.69
C ALA A 284 9.00 3.65 0.90
N LEU A 285 8.89 3.20 2.15
CA LEU A 285 8.01 2.13 2.58
C LEU A 285 6.91 2.67 3.48
N SER A 286 5.69 2.15 3.32
CA SER A 286 4.60 2.43 4.25
C SER A 286 4.94 1.88 5.64
N THR A 287 4.50 2.57 6.69
CA THR A 287 4.63 2.07 8.07
C THR A 287 3.91 0.73 8.30
N LEU A 288 2.90 0.42 7.48
CA LEU A 288 2.19 -0.86 7.51
C LEU A 288 3.02 -2.03 6.92
N GLU A 289 4.06 -1.73 6.16
CA GLU A 289 4.95 -2.71 5.52
C GLU A 289 6.27 -2.90 6.28
N VAL A 290 6.46 -2.18 7.39
CA VAL A 290 7.66 -2.23 8.23
C VAL A 290 7.33 -2.90 9.54
N GLU A 291 8.12 -3.91 9.90
CA GLU A 291 8.04 -4.59 11.19
C GLU A 291 9.25 -4.21 12.05
N ASN A 292 9.02 -3.94 13.34
CA ASN A 292 10.09 -3.72 14.30
C ASN A 292 10.57 -5.07 14.85
N LEU A 293 11.89 -5.25 14.87
CA LEU A 293 12.52 -6.39 15.53
C LEU A 293 13.01 -5.97 16.92
N GLU A 294 12.48 -6.60 17.96
CA GLU A 294 13.00 -6.43 19.31
C GLU A 294 14.22 -7.34 19.53
N LEU A 295 15.34 -6.74 19.89
CA LEU A 295 16.60 -7.44 20.12
C LEU A 295 16.90 -7.46 21.61
N ALA A 296 17.04 -8.65 22.18
CA ALA A 296 17.38 -8.84 23.59
C ALA A 296 18.85 -8.52 23.93
N GLY A 297 19.68 -8.28 22.93
CA GLY A 297 21.12 -8.00 23.04
C GLY A 297 21.80 -8.02 21.69
N SER A 298 23.14 -8.03 21.70
CA SER A 298 23.96 -8.09 20.48
C SER A 298 23.51 -9.18 19.53
N THR A 299 23.17 -8.81 18.30
CA THR A 299 22.63 -9.71 17.27
C THR A 299 23.20 -9.36 15.91
N MET A 300 23.73 -10.38 15.20
CA MET A 300 24.29 -10.23 13.86
C MET A 300 23.19 -10.38 12.79
N LEU A 301 22.85 -9.29 12.10
CA LEU A 301 21.81 -9.25 11.07
C LEU A 301 22.39 -8.99 9.68
N SER A 302 21.80 -9.62 8.67
CA SER A 302 22.08 -9.31 7.26
C SER A 302 21.15 -8.20 6.79
N ILE A 303 21.69 -7.27 6.02
CA ILE A 303 20.95 -6.08 5.53
C ILE A 303 20.78 -6.18 4.02
N PRO A 304 19.58 -5.97 3.49
CA PRO A 304 19.35 -5.88 2.04
C PRO A 304 20.27 -4.83 1.39
N GLY A 305 20.86 -5.17 0.23
CA GLY A 305 21.76 -4.27 -0.49
C GLY A 305 23.25 -4.45 -0.16
N TYR A 306 23.58 -5.22 0.88
CA TYR A 306 24.96 -5.61 1.19
C TYR A 306 25.27 -7.01 0.63
N PRO A 307 26.57 -7.37 0.47
CA PRO A 307 26.97 -8.67 -0.05
C PRO A 307 26.36 -9.85 0.71
N ALA A 308 26.01 -10.91 -0.01
CA ALA A 308 25.45 -12.11 0.61
C ALA A 308 26.45 -12.73 1.62
N GLY A 309 25.98 -12.91 2.86
CA GLY A 309 26.79 -13.46 3.95
C GLY A 309 27.45 -12.40 4.84
N GLU A 310 27.45 -11.15 4.45
CA GLU A 310 27.86 -10.04 5.31
C GLU A 310 26.81 -9.78 6.38
N LYS A 311 27.26 -9.57 7.61
CA LYS A 311 26.39 -9.34 8.76
C LYS A 311 26.94 -8.19 9.59
N PHE A 312 26.02 -7.40 10.11
CA PHE A 312 26.32 -6.25 10.96
C PHE A 312 25.74 -6.47 12.35
N GLU A 313 26.43 -5.95 13.36
CA GLU A 313 26.00 -6.06 14.76
C GLU A 313 24.97 -5.01 15.11
N PHE A 314 23.86 -5.46 15.70
CA PHE A 314 22.79 -4.61 16.23
C PHE A 314 22.51 -4.94 17.69
N GLY A 315 21.82 -4.04 18.41
CA GLY A 315 21.46 -4.25 19.81
C GLY A 315 22.57 -3.96 20.79
N VAL A 316 23.59 -3.21 20.37
CA VAL A 316 24.72 -2.77 21.21
C VAL A 316 24.57 -1.30 21.52
N MET A 317 24.75 -0.92 22.80
CA MET A 317 24.75 0.44 23.28
C MET A 317 26.17 1.02 23.22
N ILE A 318 26.37 2.04 22.41
CA ILE A 318 27.67 2.73 22.26
C ILE A 318 27.61 4.05 23.01
N HIS A 319 28.59 4.28 23.91
CA HIS A 319 28.72 5.50 24.69
C HIS A 319 29.81 6.38 24.08
N PHE A 320 29.54 7.66 23.96
CA PHE A 320 30.52 8.65 23.57
C PHE A 320 30.28 10.00 24.27
N ALA A 321 31.28 10.88 24.23
CA ALA A 321 31.26 12.10 25.00
C ALA A 321 31.34 13.37 24.14
N TYR A 322 30.50 14.31 24.43
CA TYR A 322 30.56 15.69 23.90
C TYR A 322 31.28 16.60 24.89
N LEU A 323 32.22 17.41 24.38
CA LEU A 323 32.91 18.43 25.18
C LEU A 323 32.05 19.69 25.30
N VAL A 324 31.81 20.14 26.52
CA VAL A 324 31.09 21.41 26.78
C VAL A 324 32.00 22.59 26.37
N GLU A 325 31.45 23.55 25.64
CA GLU A 325 32.19 24.75 25.27
C GLU A 325 32.67 25.55 26.50
N GLU A 326 33.87 26.09 26.44
CA GLU A 326 34.49 26.87 27.51
C GLU A 326 34.67 26.10 28.84
N SER A 327 34.73 24.77 28.77
CA SER A 327 34.89 23.89 29.92
C SER A 327 35.62 22.61 29.53
N ASP A 328 36.26 21.94 30.48
CA ASP A 328 36.79 20.58 30.31
C ASP A 328 35.75 19.49 30.62
N GLU A 329 34.54 19.92 30.92
CA GLU A 329 33.42 19.02 31.22
C GLU A 329 32.92 18.28 29.98
N ARG A 330 32.51 17.01 30.20
CA ARG A 330 32.03 16.16 29.13
C ARG A 330 30.63 15.60 29.47
N ILE A 331 29.71 15.64 28.48
CA ILE A 331 28.42 15.01 28.58
C ILE A 331 28.49 13.67 27.84
N ILE A 332 28.22 12.59 28.55
CA ILE A 332 28.20 11.23 27.99
C ILE A 332 26.79 10.93 27.52
N VAL A 333 26.64 10.53 26.27
CA VAL A 333 25.40 10.03 25.66
C VAL A 333 25.58 8.59 25.21
N ALA A 334 24.47 7.89 25.03
CA ALA A 334 24.46 6.53 24.54
C ALA A 334 23.50 6.36 23.35
N THR A 335 23.87 5.53 22.40
CA THR A 335 23.03 5.22 21.23
C THR A 335 23.20 3.78 20.77
N THR A 336 22.14 3.20 20.22
CA THR A 336 22.20 1.93 19.47
C THR A 336 22.42 2.16 17.97
N ARG A 337 22.37 3.43 17.50
CA ARG A 337 22.54 3.80 16.08
C ARG A 337 23.65 4.82 15.92
N ILE A 338 24.89 4.35 16.13
CA ILE A 338 26.08 5.23 16.05
C ILE A 338 26.21 5.91 14.69
N GLU A 339 25.74 5.27 13.63
CA GLU A 339 25.82 5.78 12.27
C GLU A 339 25.06 7.11 12.04
N THR A 340 24.17 7.48 12.94
CA THR A 340 23.41 8.74 12.84
C THR A 340 24.03 9.90 13.62
N MET A 341 25.04 9.66 14.47
CA MET A 341 25.57 10.67 15.37
C MET A 341 26.13 11.92 14.67
N LEU A 342 26.65 11.76 13.44
CA LEU A 342 27.19 12.89 12.68
C LEU A 342 26.11 13.94 12.34
N GLY A 343 24.84 13.58 12.41
CA GLY A 343 23.68 14.47 12.23
C GLY A 343 23.08 15.02 13.53
N ASP A 344 23.76 14.85 14.66
CA ASP A 344 23.26 15.35 15.93
C ASP A 344 23.19 16.89 15.91
N THR A 345 22.08 17.45 16.38
CA THR A 345 21.80 18.88 16.38
C THR A 345 21.48 19.44 17.77
N ALA A 346 21.31 18.57 18.77
CA ALA A 346 21.20 18.95 20.18
C ALA A 346 21.57 17.79 21.11
N ILE A 347 21.80 18.11 22.38
CA ILE A 347 21.74 17.16 23.50
C ILE A 347 20.57 17.57 24.38
N ALA A 348 19.65 16.67 24.65
CA ALA A 348 18.53 16.90 25.54
C ALA A 348 18.83 16.34 26.94
N VAL A 349 18.49 17.13 27.98
CA VAL A 349 18.55 16.75 29.37
C VAL A 349 17.22 17.06 30.04
N HIS A 350 16.91 16.38 31.15
CA HIS A 350 15.69 16.71 31.89
C HIS A 350 15.88 18.04 32.64
N PRO A 351 14.86 18.94 32.69
CA PRO A 351 14.98 20.24 33.38
C PRO A 351 15.25 20.13 34.86
N ASP A 352 14.79 19.05 35.52
CA ASP A 352 14.94 18.82 36.96
C ASP A 352 16.17 17.98 37.30
N ASP A 353 16.96 17.54 36.34
CA ASP A 353 18.16 16.73 36.61
C ASP A 353 19.30 17.59 37.15
N GLU A 354 19.57 17.44 38.46
CA GLU A 354 20.60 18.21 39.13
C GLU A 354 22.00 18.05 38.53
N ARG A 355 22.26 16.93 37.87
CA ARG A 355 23.54 16.65 37.21
C ARG A 355 23.87 17.64 36.09
N TYR A 356 22.83 18.15 35.44
CA TYR A 356 22.94 18.94 34.23
C TYR A 356 22.37 20.36 34.31
N LYS A 357 21.78 20.77 35.45
CA LYS A 357 21.18 22.11 35.62
C LYS A 357 22.12 23.23 35.26
N HIS A 358 23.39 23.13 35.60
CA HIS A 358 24.41 24.14 35.34
C HIS A 358 24.81 24.20 33.85
N LEU A 359 24.36 23.26 33.03
CA LEU A 359 24.63 23.18 31.60
C LEU A 359 23.46 23.64 30.73
N HIS A 360 22.29 23.95 31.33
CA HIS A 360 21.15 24.40 30.56
C HIS A 360 21.46 25.62 29.71
N GLY A 361 21.11 25.54 28.40
CA GLY A 361 21.36 26.60 27.43
C GLY A 361 22.81 26.78 27.00
N LYS A 362 23.74 26.00 27.53
CA LYS A 362 25.11 25.94 27.05
C LYS A 362 25.20 25.12 25.74
N PHE A 363 26.42 25.05 25.24
CA PHE A 363 26.68 24.36 23.95
C PHE A 363 27.78 23.31 24.14
N VAL A 364 27.74 22.32 23.29
CA VAL A 364 28.82 21.36 23.14
C VAL A 364 29.37 21.37 21.72
N ARG A 365 30.57 20.86 21.54
CA ARG A 365 31.19 20.72 20.23
C ARG A 365 31.17 19.28 19.79
N HIS A 366 30.62 19.07 18.60
CA HIS A 366 30.57 17.74 18.00
C HIS A 366 32.01 17.22 17.72
N PRO A 367 32.38 16.01 18.23
CA PRO A 367 33.77 15.56 18.23
C PRO A 367 34.36 15.30 16.83
N PHE A 368 33.52 14.93 15.84
CA PHE A 368 33.98 14.56 14.50
C PHE A 368 33.78 15.64 13.46
N VAL A 369 32.64 16.35 13.46
CA VAL A 369 32.31 17.35 12.45
C VAL A 369 32.51 18.79 12.98
N GLY A 370 32.90 18.94 14.25
CA GLY A 370 33.20 20.24 14.86
C GLY A 370 32.00 21.19 15.01
N ARG A 371 30.79 20.73 14.72
CA ARG A 371 29.55 21.52 14.82
C ARG A 371 29.29 21.92 16.27
N ARG A 372 28.83 23.14 16.48
CA ARG A 372 28.33 23.64 17.75
C ARG A 372 26.85 23.24 17.89
N ILE A 373 26.51 22.51 18.94
CA ILE A 373 25.14 22.04 19.20
C ILE A 373 24.67 22.44 20.59
N PRO A 374 23.40 22.87 20.78
CA PRO A 374 22.88 23.31 22.06
C PRO A 374 22.60 22.16 23.01
N ILE A 375 22.67 22.44 24.30
CA ILE A 375 22.09 21.61 25.36
C ILE A 375 20.69 22.15 25.64
N ILE A 376 19.66 21.36 25.32
CA ILE A 376 18.24 21.70 25.49
C ILE A 376 17.63 20.95 26.67
N THR A 377 16.55 21.50 27.23
CA THR A 377 15.79 20.84 28.30
C THR A 377 14.46 20.32 27.76
N ASP A 378 14.19 19.02 27.92
CA ASP A 378 12.94 18.40 27.49
C ASP A 378 12.52 17.30 28.45
N ALA A 379 11.42 17.52 29.19
CA ALA A 379 10.90 16.58 30.17
C ALA A 379 10.06 15.44 29.54
N GLU A 380 9.62 15.60 28.29
CA GLU A 380 8.82 14.59 27.61
C GLU A 380 9.67 13.47 27.03
N CYS A 381 10.88 13.80 26.55
CA CYS A 381 11.74 12.83 25.88
C CYS A 381 12.84 12.25 26.76
N VAL A 382 13.19 12.89 27.88
CA VAL A 382 14.32 12.49 28.73
C VAL A 382 13.82 11.88 30.04
N ASP A 383 14.15 10.61 30.26
CA ASP A 383 14.01 9.94 31.56
C ASP A 383 15.31 10.08 32.37
N MET A 384 15.29 10.83 33.46
CA MET A 384 16.44 11.03 34.37
C MET A 384 16.99 9.75 34.97
N SER A 385 16.16 8.73 35.10
CA SER A 385 16.51 7.44 35.73
C SER A 385 17.16 6.47 34.73
N PHE A 386 17.05 6.74 33.44
CA PHE A 386 17.55 5.86 32.40
C PHE A 386 18.92 6.30 31.85
N GLY A 387 19.88 5.37 31.87
CA GLY A 387 21.21 5.59 31.30
C GLY A 387 21.95 6.77 31.94
N THR A 388 22.47 7.65 31.10
CA THR A 388 23.21 8.85 31.55
C THR A 388 22.28 10.01 31.89
N GLY A 389 21.00 9.98 31.54
CA GLY A 389 20.06 11.11 31.67
C GLY A 389 20.30 12.20 30.61
N ALA A 390 21.20 11.99 29.66
CA ALA A 390 21.44 12.86 28.53
C ALA A 390 21.23 12.10 27.21
N VAL A 391 20.45 12.68 26.30
CA VAL A 391 20.06 12.03 25.05
C VAL A 391 20.55 12.90 23.86
N LYS A 392 21.22 12.28 22.91
CA LYS A 392 21.56 12.93 21.64
C LYS A 392 20.31 13.10 20.79
N MET A 393 20.20 14.21 20.06
CA MET A 393 19.07 14.52 19.19
C MET A 393 19.49 14.55 17.73
N THR A 394 18.92 13.60 16.93
CA THR A 394 19.12 13.50 15.49
C THR A 394 17.79 13.59 14.76
N PRO A 395 17.18 14.77 14.65
CA PRO A 395 15.81 14.94 14.16
C PRO A 395 15.54 14.40 12.75
N ALA A 396 16.57 14.28 11.91
CA ALA A 396 16.44 13.74 10.56
C ALA A 396 16.43 12.20 10.48
N HIS A 397 16.72 11.48 11.58
CA HIS A 397 16.91 10.02 11.56
C HIS A 397 16.16 9.25 12.63
N ASP A 398 15.41 9.91 13.50
CA ASP A 398 14.58 9.28 14.53
C ASP A 398 13.24 10.00 14.70
N TYR A 399 12.14 9.25 14.90
CA TYR A 399 10.79 9.81 15.01
C TYR A 399 10.58 10.61 16.30
N ASN A 400 11.16 10.16 17.41
CA ASN A 400 11.04 10.88 18.68
C ASN A 400 11.87 12.17 18.60
N ASP A 401 13.10 12.08 18.10
CA ASP A 401 13.99 13.22 17.91
C ASP A 401 13.40 14.23 16.91
N TYR A 402 12.65 13.77 15.90
CA TYR A 402 11.92 14.64 14.97
C TYR A 402 10.91 15.53 15.70
N ASN A 403 10.13 14.96 16.62
CA ASN A 403 9.15 15.72 17.39
C ASN A 403 9.82 16.72 18.35
N VAL A 404 10.90 16.30 19.02
CA VAL A 404 11.74 17.19 19.84
C VAL A 404 12.33 18.31 18.98
N GLY A 405 12.87 17.97 17.80
CA GLY A 405 13.41 18.93 16.85
C GLY A 405 12.39 20.00 16.44
N LYS A 406 11.14 19.62 16.22
CA LYS A 406 10.06 20.59 15.94
C LYS A 406 9.73 21.48 17.13
N ARG A 407 9.64 20.91 18.36
CA ARG A 407 9.35 21.70 19.57
C ARG A 407 10.45 22.73 19.89
N HIS A 408 11.70 22.34 19.68
CA HIS A 408 12.86 23.17 19.99
C HIS A 408 13.45 23.91 18.78
N ASN A 409 12.79 23.83 17.62
CA ASN A 409 13.24 24.44 16.37
C ASN A 409 14.69 24.09 16.01
N LEU A 410 15.06 22.80 16.15
CA LEU A 410 16.38 22.29 15.82
C LEU A 410 16.56 22.16 14.30
N GLU A 411 17.81 22.14 13.88
CA GLU A 411 18.15 21.85 12.49
C GLU A 411 17.94 20.37 12.16
N PHE A 412 17.46 20.06 10.95
CA PHE A 412 17.25 18.69 10.45
C PHE A 412 18.35 18.36 9.43
N ILE A 413 19.35 17.64 9.87
CA ILE A 413 20.52 17.29 9.05
C ILE A 413 20.40 15.84 8.58
N ASN A 414 20.01 15.65 7.32
CA ASN A 414 20.05 14.34 6.70
C ASN A 414 21.49 13.98 6.34
N LEU A 415 21.93 12.79 6.75
CA LEU A 415 23.28 12.27 6.53
C LEU A 415 23.40 11.33 5.35
N LEU A 416 22.30 10.79 4.85
CA LEU A 416 22.31 9.67 3.94
C LEU A 416 21.77 10.05 2.56
N ASN A 417 22.42 9.54 1.52
CA ASN A 417 21.91 9.50 0.17
C ASN A 417 20.83 8.41 0.03
N GLU A 418 20.12 8.40 -1.08
CA GLU A 418 19.05 7.43 -1.37
C GLU A 418 19.56 5.98 -1.42
N ASP A 419 20.82 5.77 -1.80
CA ASP A 419 21.49 4.46 -1.85
C ASP A 419 22.07 3.99 -0.50
N GLY A 420 21.92 4.79 0.57
CA GLY A 420 22.39 4.48 1.91
C GLY A 420 23.86 4.81 2.18
N THR A 421 24.54 5.50 1.27
CA THR A 421 25.86 6.08 1.52
C THR A 421 25.74 7.39 2.28
N TYR A 422 26.80 7.78 3.00
CA TYR A 422 26.86 9.09 3.62
C TYR A 422 26.97 10.20 2.56
N ASN A 423 26.28 11.31 2.79
CA ASN A 423 26.36 12.52 1.97
C ASN A 423 27.40 13.53 2.53
N GLU A 424 27.47 14.71 1.94
CA GLU A 424 28.41 15.79 2.30
C GLU A 424 28.30 16.24 3.76
N ASN A 425 27.14 16.10 4.41
CA ASN A 425 26.94 16.47 5.81
C ASN A 425 27.71 15.57 6.80
N ALA A 426 28.12 14.38 6.36
CA ALA A 426 28.93 13.47 7.14
C ALA A 426 30.43 13.80 7.12
N GLY A 427 30.84 14.87 6.43
CA GLY A 427 32.23 15.35 6.38
C GLY A 427 33.20 14.30 5.81
N PRO A 428 34.21 13.84 6.58
CA PRO A 428 35.23 12.91 6.07
C PRO A 428 34.69 11.52 5.69
N TYR A 429 33.47 11.19 6.08
CA TYR A 429 32.82 9.90 5.78
C TYR A 429 31.94 9.94 4.51
N ASN A 430 31.90 11.07 3.81
CA ASN A 430 31.12 11.21 2.57
C ASN A 430 31.44 10.10 1.56
N GLY A 431 30.40 9.47 1.02
CA GLY A 431 30.50 8.35 0.06
C GLY A 431 30.71 6.96 0.68
N MET A 432 30.94 6.86 1.98
CA MET A 432 31.04 5.56 2.68
C MET A 432 29.65 4.97 2.92
N LEU A 433 29.57 3.63 2.89
CA LEU A 433 28.36 2.93 3.33
C LEU A 433 28.22 3.05 4.85
N ARG A 434 26.99 3.29 5.33
CA ARG A 434 26.70 3.62 6.75
C ARG A 434 27.09 2.55 7.77
N PHE A 435 27.28 1.28 7.35
CA PHE A 435 27.69 0.17 8.22
C PHE A 435 29.16 -0.25 8.00
N HIS A 436 29.92 0.48 7.21
CA HIS A 436 31.37 0.32 7.02
C HIS A 436 32.13 1.47 7.65
#